data_b97d4d5d0aa5a2d3b96412aed4bdc109
#
_entry.id   b97d4d5d0aa5a2d3b96412aed4bdc109
#
_cell.length_a   1.000
_cell.length_b   1.000
_cell.length_c   1.000
_cell.angle_alpha   90.00
_cell.angle_beta   90.00
_cell.angle_gamma   90.00
#
_symmetry.space_group_name_H-M   'P 1'
#
loop_
_entity.id
_entity.type
_entity.pdbx_description
1 polymer ?
#
loop_
_entity_poly.entity_id
_entity_poly.type
_entity_poly.pdbx_seq_one_letter_code
_entity_poly.pdbx_strand_id
1 'polypeptide(L)'
;PAVRFAAVHRYDEPMTIMLVPLTETERPMLIADFQDSFEHFQGNPQGSFVGERLAAREQPPAGPSEGGATAQPILPLSDIEESLNAPGALAYRILEDGEVVGNVILTVAGHRGEVLLFAMKTSVHSRGVGTRAWFAIEAAHPQVREWTLVTPYFEVRNIHFYVNKCGFHIVEFFNEHHPDTSDPSMDKER
;
A
#
# COMPACT_ATOMS: atom_id res chain seq x y z
N PRO A 1 -13.27 4.46 8.26
CA PRO A 1 -13.45 3.00 8.22
C PRO A 1 -12.41 2.33 7.30
N ALA A 2 -11.81 1.24 7.76
CA ALA A 2 -10.81 0.48 7.00
C ALA A 2 -11.08 -1.03 7.08
N VAL A 3 -10.52 -1.78 6.15
CA VAL A 3 -10.56 -3.24 6.13
C VAL A 3 -9.16 -3.82 6.18
N ARG A 4 -8.96 -4.87 6.98
CA ARG A 4 -7.74 -5.64 7.00
C ARG A 4 -7.90 -6.89 6.13
N PHE A 5 -6.85 -7.20 5.38
CA PHE A 5 -6.78 -8.36 4.50
C PHE A 5 -5.71 -9.32 4.98
N ALA A 6 -5.94 -10.61 4.73
CA ALA A 6 -4.94 -11.65 4.87
C ALA A 6 -4.93 -12.56 3.63
N ALA A 7 -3.76 -13.00 3.21
CA ALA A 7 -3.57 -13.95 2.12
C ALA A 7 -2.63 -15.09 2.55
N VAL A 8 -2.92 -16.28 2.05
CA VAL A 8 -2.08 -17.47 2.19
C VAL A 8 -1.39 -17.73 0.84
N HIS A 9 -0.10 -17.92 0.89
CA HIS A 9 0.83 -18.03 -0.23
C HIS A 9 0.41 -19.02 -1.35
N ARG A 10 0.50 -18.58 -2.63
CA ARG A 10 0.32 -19.41 -3.83
C ARG A 10 1.40 -19.07 -4.87
N TYR A 11 2.12 -20.07 -5.36
CA TYR A 11 3.05 -19.93 -6.48
C TYR A 11 2.46 -20.55 -7.75
N ASP A 12 2.49 -19.81 -8.88
CA ASP A 12 2.71 -20.37 -10.23
C ASP A 12 2.56 -19.29 -11.34
N GLU A 13 3.66 -18.54 -11.69
CA GLU A 13 3.76 -17.86 -13.00
C GLU A 13 5.22 -17.39 -13.28
N PRO A 14 5.72 -17.43 -14.53
CA PRO A 14 7.06 -16.91 -14.86
C PRO A 14 7.06 -15.38 -14.75
N MET A 15 7.93 -14.85 -13.86
CA MET A 15 7.91 -13.44 -13.48
C MET A 15 8.92 -12.60 -14.27
N THR A 16 8.41 -11.59 -14.98
CA THR A 16 9.20 -10.50 -15.56
C THR A 16 9.43 -9.34 -14.57
N ILE A 17 8.88 -9.46 -13.36
CA ILE A 17 8.99 -8.43 -12.32
C ILE A 17 10.22 -8.70 -11.43
N MET A 18 11.00 -7.65 -11.17
CA MET A 18 12.13 -7.67 -10.24
C MET A 18 11.87 -6.75 -9.06
N LEU A 19 12.20 -7.22 -7.86
CA LEU A 19 12.25 -6.39 -6.66
C LEU A 19 13.70 -6.00 -6.41
N VAL A 20 13.98 -4.71 -6.41
CA VAL A 20 15.31 -4.16 -6.14
C VAL A 20 15.25 -3.45 -4.79
N PRO A 21 16.07 -3.85 -3.80
CA PRO A 21 16.13 -3.17 -2.51
C PRO A 21 16.42 -1.69 -2.70
N LEU A 22 15.68 -0.85 -1.96
CA LEU A 22 15.85 0.59 -1.99
C LEU A 22 17.23 0.97 -1.42
N THR A 23 17.94 1.84 -2.12
CA THR A 23 19.14 2.49 -1.58
C THR A 23 18.78 3.82 -0.93
N GLU A 24 19.61 4.29 0.02
CA GLU A 24 19.40 5.60 0.68
C GLU A 24 19.35 6.76 -0.34
N THR A 25 20.11 6.67 -1.41
CA THR A 25 20.11 7.70 -2.48
C THR A 25 18.82 7.75 -3.29
N GLU A 26 18.06 6.66 -3.32
CA GLU A 26 16.78 6.55 -4.04
C GLU A 26 15.56 6.88 -3.16
N ARG A 27 15.76 7.02 -1.85
CA ARG A 27 14.68 7.35 -0.91
C ARG A 27 13.83 8.56 -1.33
N PRO A 28 14.40 9.69 -1.75
CA PRO A 28 13.60 10.83 -2.23
C PRO A 28 12.76 10.52 -3.47
N MET A 29 13.27 9.66 -4.37
CA MET A 29 12.53 9.25 -5.57
C MET A 29 11.36 8.33 -5.22
N LEU A 30 11.55 7.40 -4.30
CA LEU A 30 10.48 6.53 -3.82
C LEU A 30 9.36 7.35 -3.17
N ILE A 31 9.71 8.33 -2.33
CA ILE A 31 8.74 9.23 -1.70
C ILE A 31 7.93 9.99 -2.76
N ALA A 32 8.62 10.57 -3.75
CA ALA A 32 7.96 11.29 -4.85
C ALA A 32 7.04 10.36 -5.66
N ASP A 33 7.47 9.14 -5.97
CA ASP A 33 6.66 8.15 -6.69
C ASP A 33 5.40 7.75 -5.90
N PHE A 34 5.48 7.62 -4.56
CA PHE A 34 4.31 7.39 -3.73
C PHE A 34 3.36 8.58 -3.78
N GLN A 35 3.85 9.80 -3.55
CA GLN A 35 3.02 11.01 -3.59
C GLN A 35 2.33 11.18 -4.95
N ASP A 36 3.05 11.03 -6.07
CA ASP A 36 2.50 11.11 -7.42
C ASP A 36 1.41 10.06 -7.66
N SER A 37 1.63 8.81 -7.22
CA SER A 37 0.66 7.73 -7.36
C SER A 37 -0.64 8.02 -6.64
N PHE A 38 -0.60 8.77 -5.53
CA PHE A 38 -1.77 9.14 -4.73
C PHE A 38 -2.46 10.42 -5.22
N GLU A 39 -1.71 11.42 -5.67
CA GLU A 39 -2.30 12.67 -6.19
C GLU A 39 -3.14 12.42 -7.45
N HIS A 40 -2.67 11.54 -8.33
CA HIS A 40 -3.42 11.14 -9.53
C HIS A 40 -4.71 10.38 -9.21
N PHE A 41 -4.85 9.89 -7.99
CA PHE A 41 -6.05 9.23 -7.52
C PHE A 41 -7.26 10.17 -7.38
N GLN A 42 -7.07 11.43 -6.96
CA GLN A 42 -8.18 12.40 -6.79
C GLN A 42 -8.90 12.75 -8.10
N GLY A 43 -8.24 12.62 -9.25
CA GLY A 43 -8.79 12.98 -10.57
C GLY A 43 -9.30 11.80 -11.39
N ASN A 44 -9.05 10.56 -10.97
CA ASN A 44 -9.35 9.38 -11.78
C ASN A 44 -9.85 8.23 -10.89
N PRO A 45 -11.15 7.83 -10.97
CA PRO A 45 -11.67 6.68 -10.23
C PRO A 45 -11.00 5.35 -10.60
N GLN A 46 -10.01 5.37 -11.48
CA GLN A 46 -9.20 4.24 -11.91
C GLN A 46 -7.77 4.23 -11.33
N GLY A 47 -7.44 5.12 -10.41
CA GLY A 47 -6.11 5.30 -9.82
C GLY A 47 -5.57 4.16 -8.94
N SER A 48 -4.48 4.39 -8.32
CA SER A 48 -3.48 3.55 -7.65
C SER A 48 -3.97 2.37 -6.78
N PHE A 49 -3.14 1.31 -6.68
CA PHE A 49 -3.28 0.24 -5.69
C PHE A 49 -2.46 0.62 -4.45
N VAL A 50 -3.10 0.68 -3.30
CA VAL A 50 -2.44 0.99 -2.04
C VAL A 50 -2.99 0.13 -0.92
N GLY A 51 -2.10 -0.52 -0.19
CA GLY A 51 -2.35 -0.99 1.14
C GLY A 51 -1.85 0.08 2.10
N GLU A 52 -2.70 0.60 2.95
CA GLU A 52 -2.35 1.67 3.87
C GLU A 52 -2.94 1.43 5.25
N ARG A 53 -2.04 1.35 6.21
CA ARG A 53 -2.39 1.46 7.62
C ARG A 53 -2.69 2.91 8.01
N LEU A 54 -2.14 3.87 7.28
CA LEU A 54 -2.08 5.29 7.66
C LEU A 54 -3.17 6.16 7.02
N ALA A 55 -3.63 5.87 5.80
CA ALA A 55 -4.73 6.64 5.17
C ALA A 55 -6.13 6.33 5.74
N ALA A 56 -6.24 5.39 6.67
CA ALA A 56 -7.47 5.13 7.42
C ALA A 56 -7.79 6.22 8.45
N ARG A 57 -6.87 7.19 8.66
CA ARG A 57 -7.11 8.36 9.50
C ARG A 57 -8.05 9.31 8.79
N GLU A 58 -9.27 9.37 9.27
CA GLU A 58 -10.30 10.39 9.09
C GLU A 58 -10.07 11.41 7.96
N GLN A 59 -10.56 11.12 6.78
CA GLN A 59 -11.03 12.22 5.94
C GLN A 59 -12.50 12.51 6.31
N PRO A 60 -12.84 13.72 6.77
CA PRO A 60 -14.22 14.12 6.89
C PRO A 60 -14.90 14.00 5.51
N PRO A 61 -16.20 13.67 5.44
CA PRO A 61 -16.92 13.64 4.17
C PRO A 61 -16.71 14.98 3.47
N ALA A 62 -16.28 14.96 2.22
CA ALA A 62 -16.08 16.15 1.41
C ALA A 62 -17.40 16.90 1.29
N GLY A 63 -17.59 17.88 2.15
CA GLY A 63 -18.57 18.94 1.93
C GLY A 63 -18.07 19.86 0.80
N PRO A 64 -18.96 20.61 0.12
CA PRO A 64 -18.54 21.53 -0.91
C PRO A 64 -17.59 22.57 -0.32
N SER A 65 -16.30 22.48 -0.65
CA SER A 65 -15.28 23.42 -0.20
C SER A 65 -15.39 24.70 -1.02
N GLU A 66 -16.00 25.73 -0.45
CA GLU A 66 -15.75 27.11 -0.87
C GLU A 66 -14.40 27.56 -0.26
N GLY A 67 -13.46 27.92 -1.12
CA GLY A 67 -12.32 28.81 -0.83
C GLY A 67 -11.02 28.15 -0.41
N GLY A 68 -10.05 28.08 -1.29
CA GLY A 68 -8.66 28.46 -1.09
C GLY A 68 -7.82 27.75 -0.01
N ALA A 69 -8.08 26.51 0.36
CA ALA A 69 -7.15 25.72 1.16
C ALA A 69 -6.22 24.93 0.20
N THR A 70 -4.92 25.05 0.39
CA THR A 70 -3.94 24.14 -0.21
C THR A 70 -4.34 22.72 0.15
N ALA A 71 -4.81 21.96 -0.84
CA ALA A 71 -5.21 20.56 -0.62
C ALA A 71 -4.01 19.82 -0.02
N GLN A 72 -4.21 19.24 1.16
CA GLN A 72 -3.18 18.40 1.77
C GLN A 72 -2.99 17.16 0.89
N PRO A 73 -1.75 16.69 0.68
CA PRO A 73 -1.51 15.48 -0.07
C PRO A 73 -2.27 14.31 0.59
N ILE A 74 -2.85 13.44 -0.24
CA ILE A 74 -3.64 12.28 0.26
C ILE A 74 -2.76 11.36 1.10
N LEU A 75 -1.49 11.20 0.71
CA LEU A 75 -0.47 10.50 1.47
C LEU A 75 0.55 11.52 1.99
N PRO A 76 0.49 11.92 3.26
CA PRO A 76 1.46 12.81 3.86
C PRO A 76 2.87 12.24 3.81
N LEU A 77 3.86 13.11 3.67
CA LEU A 77 5.27 12.73 3.74
C LEU A 77 5.60 12.00 5.05
N SER A 78 5.02 12.46 6.17
CA SER A 78 5.18 11.84 7.48
C SER A 78 4.85 10.35 7.48
N ASP A 79 3.80 9.96 6.77
CA ASP A 79 3.29 8.59 6.76
C ASP A 79 4.19 7.67 5.93
N ILE A 80 4.74 8.20 4.82
CA ILE A 80 5.74 7.47 4.03
C ILE A 80 7.02 7.30 4.86
N GLU A 81 7.46 8.36 5.55
CA GLU A 81 8.65 8.31 6.40
C GLU A 81 8.46 7.38 7.60
N GLU A 82 7.28 7.38 8.23
CA GLU A 82 6.94 6.44 9.30
C GLU A 82 7.02 5.00 8.81
N SER A 83 6.46 4.71 7.62
CA SER A 83 6.54 3.39 7.01
C SER A 83 7.98 2.97 6.69
N LEU A 84 8.80 3.89 6.15
CA LEU A 84 10.21 3.64 5.84
C LEU A 84 11.06 3.41 7.10
N ASN A 85 10.69 4.02 8.22
CA ASN A 85 11.40 3.95 9.49
C ASN A 85 10.79 2.92 10.46
N ALA A 86 9.74 2.21 10.06
CA ALA A 86 9.12 1.18 10.87
C ALA A 86 10.15 0.08 11.22
N PRO A 87 10.13 -0.47 12.45
CA PRO A 87 11.07 -1.52 12.85
C PRO A 87 11.02 -2.72 11.88
N GLY A 88 12.17 -3.03 11.27
CA GLY A 88 12.27 -4.13 10.29
C GLY A 88 11.68 -3.84 8.92
N ALA A 89 11.43 -2.57 8.59
CA ALA A 89 10.93 -2.17 7.28
C ALA A 89 11.91 -2.57 6.16
N LEU A 90 11.35 -3.15 5.13
CA LEU A 90 12.01 -3.48 3.87
C LEU A 90 11.33 -2.69 2.76
N ALA A 91 12.09 -1.89 2.04
CA ALA A 91 11.58 -1.10 0.92
C ALA A 91 12.19 -1.59 -0.40
N TYR A 92 11.35 -1.72 -1.43
CA TYR A 92 11.77 -2.16 -2.75
C TYR A 92 11.21 -1.26 -3.85
N ARG A 93 12.04 -1.05 -4.87
CA ARG A 93 11.62 -0.61 -6.20
C ARG A 93 11.12 -1.83 -6.95
N ILE A 94 9.99 -1.71 -7.63
CA ILE A 94 9.43 -2.77 -8.47
C ILE A 94 9.74 -2.43 -9.91
N LEU A 95 10.47 -3.30 -10.58
CA LEU A 95 10.90 -3.11 -11.97
C LEU A 95 10.22 -4.13 -12.88
N GLU A 96 9.77 -3.68 -14.06
CA GLU A 96 9.40 -4.50 -15.21
C GLU A 96 10.32 -4.11 -16.38
N ASP A 97 11.04 -5.09 -16.92
CA ASP A 97 11.98 -4.89 -18.05
C ASP A 97 13.02 -3.76 -17.79
N GLY A 98 13.46 -3.61 -16.54
CA GLY A 98 14.43 -2.61 -16.12
C GLY A 98 13.85 -1.22 -15.78
N GLU A 99 12.57 -0.99 -16.05
CA GLU A 99 11.88 0.26 -15.75
C GLU A 99 11.14 0.18 -14.41
N VAL A 100 11.23 1.22 -13.60
CA VAL A 100 10.51 1.29 -12.33
C VAL A 100 9.02 1.48 -12.59
N VAL A 101 8.22 0.49 -12.18
CA VAL A 101 6.76 0.45 -12.36
C VAL A 101 5.98 0.60 -11.06
N GLY A 102 6.66 0.57 -9.92
CA GLY A 102 6.02 0.74 -8.61
C GLY A 102 7.00 0.64 -7.46
N ASN A 103 6.47 0.70 -6.24
CA ASN A 103 7.23 0.61 -5.01
C ASN A 103 6.44 -0.16 -3.95
N VAL A 104 7.15 -0.79 -3.02
CA VAL A 104 6.55 -1.42 -1.85
C VAL A 104 7.40 -1.19 -0.61
N ILE A 105 6.74 -0.97 0.52
CA ILE A 105 7.33 -0.98 1.86
C ILE A 105 6.56 -2.03 2.64
N LEU A 106 7.29 -2.95 3.26
CA LEU A 106 6.72 -4.06 4.01
C LEU A 106 7.58 -4.42 5.22
N THR A 107 7.03 -5.20 6.14
CA THR A 107 7.79 -5.84 7.21
C THR A 107 7.63 -7.35 7.14
N VAL A 108 8.64 -8.08 7.61
CA VAL A 108 8.61 -9.55 7.72
C VAL A 108 9.07 -9.98 9.10
N ALA A 109 8.20 -10.68 9.82
CA ALA A 109 8.50 -11.23 11.13
C ALA A 109 8.21 -12.75 11.14
N GLY A 110 9.25 -13.55 10.98
CA GLY A 110 9.14 -15.01 10.88
C GLY A 110 8.30 -15.45 9.68
N HIS A 111 7.10 -15.96 9.93
CA HIS A 111 6.19 -16.42 8.88
C HIS A 111 5.06 -15.43 8.55
N ARG A 112 5.12 -14.23 9.10
CA ARG A 112 4.14 -13.16 8.85
C ARG A 112 4.80 -12.01 8.13
N GLY A 113 4.13 -11.49 7.12
CA GLY A 113 4.46 -10.28 6.39
C GLY A 113 3.33 -9.26 6.50
N GLU A 114 3.69 -8.01 6.59
CA GLU A 114 2.75 -6.90 6.55
C GLU A 114 3.16 -5.92 5.46
N VAL A 115 2.21 -5.55 4.60
CA VAL A 115 2.42 -4.52 3.60
C VAL A 115 2.01 -3.18 4.20
N LEU A 116 3.00 -2.30 4.37
CA LEU A 116 2.78 -0.96 4.91
C LEU A 116 2.33 0.00 3.81
N LEU A 117 3.03 0.03 2.68
CA LEU A 117 2.69 0.80 1.48
C LEU A 117 2.97 -0.03 0.23
N PHE A 118 2.05 -0.01 -0.73
CA PHE A 118 2.22 -0.63 -2.04
C PHE A 118 1.55 0.24 -3.11
N ALA A 119 2.32 0.75 -4.05
CA ALA A 119 1.81 1.57 -5.14
C ALA A 119 2.44 1.21 -6.47
N MET A 120 1.62 1.21 -7.52
CA MET A 120 2.05 1.07 -8.91
C MET A 120 1.91 2.41 -9.62
N LYS A 121 2.86 2.73 -10.51
CA LYS A 121 2.75 3.92 -11.34
C LYS A 121 1.48 3.88 -12.18
N THR A 122 0.85 5.04 -12.36
CA THR A 122 -0.41 5.16 -13.11
C THR A 122 -0.27 4.70 -14.57
N SER A 123 0.91 4.86 -15.16
CA SER A 123 1.24 4.46 -16.54
C SER A 123 1.13 2.95 -16.80
N VAL A 124 1.17 2.12 -15.76
CA VAL A 124 1.12 0.65 -15.90
C VAL A 124 -0.20 0.04 -15.42
N HIS A 125 -1.16 0.86 -15.07
CA HIS A 125 -2.47 0.38 -14.63
C HIS A 125 -3.18 -0.43 -15.74
N SER A 126 -4.05 -1.36 -15.31
CA SER A 126 -4.86 -2.23 -16.20
C SER A 126 -4.07 -3.24 -17.04
N ARG A 127 -2.75 -3.33 -16.91
CA ARG A 127 -1.87 -4.29 -17.61
C ARG A 127 -1.57 -5.55 -16.81
N GLY A 128 -2.18 -5.72 -15.65
CA GLY A 128 -1.91 -6.84 -14.74
C GLY A 128 -0.55 -6.76 -14.02
N VAL A 129 0.19 -5.65 -14.17
CA VAL A 129 1.51 -5.46 -13.56
C VAL A 129 1.45 -5.54 -12.05
N GLY A 130 0.44 -4.92 -11.43
CA GLY A 130 0.26 -4.97 -9.98
C GLY A 130 0.08 -6.40 -9.43
N THR A 131 -0.65 -7.26 -10.15
CA THR A 131 -0.81 -8.67 -9.78
C THR A 131 0.52 -9.42 -9.87
N ARG A 132 1.29 -9.22 -10.95
CA ARG A 132 2.62 -9.82 -11.09
C ARG A 132 3.60 -9.29 -10.04
N ALA A 133 3.51 -7.99 -9.71
CA ALA A 133 4.30 -7.39 -8.64
C ALA A 133 4.00 -8.03 -7.28
N TRP A 134 2.70 -8.27 -6.98
CA TRP A 134 2.31 -8.96 -5.76
C TRP A 134 2.93 -10.36 -5.69
N PHE A 135 2.80 -11.17 -6.73
CA PHE A 135 3.40 -12.51 -6.76
C PHE A 135 4.93 -12.49 -6.68
N ALA A 136 5.59 -11.44 -7.22
CA ALA A 136 7.02 -11.26 -7.04
C ALA A 136 7.39 -10.97 -5.58
N ILE A 137 6.56 -10.21 -4.85
CA ILE A 137 6.74 -9.96 -3.41
C ILE A 137 6.63 -11.27 -2.63
N GLU A 138 5.61 -12.06 -2.89
CA GLU A 138 5.45 -13.38 -2.25
C GLU A 138 6.65 -14.29 -2.53
N ALA A 139 7.10 -14.35 -3.80
CA ALA A 139 8.23 -15.17 -4.20
C ALA A 139 9.57 -14.73 -3.59
N ALA A 140 9.76 -13.44 -3.36
CA ALA A 140 10.95 -12.91 -2.69
C ALA A 140 10.99 -13.25 -1.19
N HIS A 141 9.85 -13.59 -0.60
CA HIS A 141 9.71 -13.91 0.83
C HIS A 141 9.06 -15.28 1.07
N PRO A 142 9.65 -16.39 0.58
CA PRO A 142 9.04 -17.73 0.61
C PRO A 142 8.80 -18.28 2.01
N GLN A 143 9.43 -17.70 3.04
CA GLN A 143 9.19 -18.04 4.44
C GLN A 143 7.88 -17.50 4.98
N VAL A 144 7.32 -16.44 4.35
CA VAL A 144 6.06 -15.81 4.78
C VAL A 144 4.89 -16.69 4.34
N ARG A 145 4.03 -17.02 5.28
CA ARG A 145 2.83 -17.85 5.06
C ARG A 145 1.54 -17.05 5.17
N GLU A 146 1.59 -15.93 5.84
CA GLU A 146 0.46 -15.03 6.07
C GLU A 146 0.89 -13.60 5.77
N TRP A 147 0.20 -12.97 4.84
CA TRP A 147 0.36 -11.56 4.51
C TRP A 147 -0.84 -10.77 4.99
N THR A 148 -0.59 -9.63 5.60
CA THR A 148 -1.63 -8.69 6.03
C THR A 148 -1.40 -7.32 5.42
N LEU A 149 -2.47 -6.58 5.24
CA LEU A 149 -2.47 -5.17 4.89
C LEU A 149 -3.78 -4.52 5.35
N VAL A 150 -3.76 -3.21 5.46
CA VAL A 150 -4.95 -2.40 5.72
C VAL A 150 -5.17 -1.45 4.56
N THR A 151 -6.42 -1.24 4.13
CA THR A 151 -6.77 -0.24 3.12
C THR A 151 -8.08 0.44 3.51
N PRO A 152 -8.28 1.72 3.13
CA PRO A 152 -9.54 2.40 3.38
C PRO A 152 -10.71 1.66 2.74
N TYR A 153 -11.80 1.56 3.48
CA TYR A 153 -13.00 0.85 3.03
C TYR A 153 -13.62 1.44 1.73
N PHE A 154 -13.49 2.74 1.52
CA PHE A 154 -14.02 3.39 0.32
C PHE A 154 -13.18 3.10 -0.95
N GLU A 155 -11.98 2.55 -0.80
CA GLU A 155 -11.11 2.13 -1.88
C GLU A 155 -11.56 0.80 -2.51
N VAL A 156 -12.76 0.78 -3.07
CA VAL A 156 -13.42 -0.42 -3.64
C VAL A 156 -12.52 -1.11 -4.67
N ARG A 157 -11.71 -0.35 -5.41
CA ARG A 157 -10.79 -0.88 -6.40
C ARG A 157 -9.63 -1.65 -5.76
N ASN A 158 -9.08 -1.14 -4.67
CA ASN A 158 -8.04 -1.84 -3.91
C ASN A 158 -8.60 -3.13 -3.31
N ILE A 159 -9.79 -3.07 -2.74
CA ILE A 159 -10.49 -4.25 -2.24
C ILE A 159 -10.66 -5.29 -3.36
N HIS A 160 -11.15 -4.87 -4.54
CA HIS A 160 -11.28 -5.77 -5.70
C HIS A 160 -9.93 -6.37 -6.11
N PHE A 161 -8.87 -5.57 -6.14
CA PHE A 161 -7.53 -6.03 -6.48
C PHE A 161 -7.03 -7.08 -5.49
N TYR A 162 -7.03 -6.77 -4.20
CA TYR A 162 -6.54 -7.70 -3.19
C TYR A 162 -7.35 -8.98 -3.13
N VAL A 163 -8.67 -8.89 -3.12
CA VAL A 163 -9.54 -10.08 -3.01
C VAL A 163 -9.52 -10.91 -4.28
N ASN A 164 -9.72 -10.29 -5.45
CA ASN A 164 -9.97 -11.03 -6.69
C ASN A 164 -8.71 -11.31 -7.52
N LYS A 165 -7.59 -10.59 -7.29
CA LYS A 165 -6.36 -10.77 -8.05
C LYS A 165 -5.21 -11.32 -7.23
N CYS A 166 -5.11 -10.94 -5.96
CA CYS A 166 -4.01 -11.34 -5.08
C CYS A 166 -4.37 -12.48 -4.11
N GLY A 167 -5.66 -12.85 -4.02
CA GLY A 167 -6.12 -13.96 -3.18
C GLY A 167 -6.24 -13.64 -1.69
N PHE A 168 -6.31 -12.37 -1.34
CA PHE A 168 -6.57 -11.94 0.03
C PHE A 168 -8.03 -12.18 0.43
N HIS A 169 -8.28 -12.29 1.73
CA HIS A 169 -9.60 -12.31 2.34
C HIS A 169 -9.74 -11.16 3.32
N ILE A 170 -10.92 -10.52 3.35
CA ILE A 170 -11.24 -9.54 4.39
C ILE A 170 -11.41 -10.32 5.70
N VAL A 171 -10.58 -10.01 6.69
CA VAL A 171 -10.59 -10.67 8.00
C VAL A 171 -11.08 -9.74 9.10
N GLU A 172 -11.03 -8.42 8.88
CA GLU A 172 -11.40 -7.44 9.89
C GLU A 172 -11.89 -6.14 9.24
N PHE A 173 -12.81 -5.44 9.90
CA PHE A 173 -13.35 -4.16 9.49
C PHE A 173 -13.26 -3.18 10.65
N PHE A 174 -12.53 -2.09 10.44
CA PHE A 174 -12.34 -1.04 11.45
C PHE A 174 -13.29 0.14 11.23
N ASN A 175 -13.85 0.66 12.30
CA ASN A 175 -14.69 1.85 12.32
C ASN A 175 -14.62 2.52 13.71
N GLU A 176 -15.39 3.58 13.93
CA GLU A 176 -15.44 4.29 15.22
C GLU A 176 -15.85 3.41 16.43
N HIS A 177 -16.62 2.34 16.19
CA HIS A 177 -17.06 1.39 17.23
C HIS A 177 -16.12 0.20 17.38
N HIS A 178 -15.23 -0.02 16.42
CA HIS A 178 -14.21 -1.07 16.38
C HIS A 178 -12.92 -0.50 15.79
N PRO A 179 -12.17 0.32 16.56
CA PRO A 179 -10.94 0.95 16.08
C PRO A 179 -9.79 -0.06 15.91
N ASP A 180 -8.85 0.25 15.02
CA ASP A 180 -7.60 -0.53 14.91
C ASP A 180 -6.71 -0.26 16.12
N THR A 181 -6.77 -1.14 17.12
CA THR A 181 -5.96 -1.03 18.34
C THR A 181 -4.48 -1.38 18.12
N SER A 182 -4.11 -1.87 16.96
CA SER A 182 -2.71 -2.16 16.59
C SER A 182 -2.00 -0.96 15.99
N ASP A 183 -2.71 0.15 15.75
CA ASP A 183 -2.12 1.41 15.27
C ASP A 183 -1.52 2.19 16.46
N PRO A 184 -0.16 2.36 16.51
CA PRO A 184 0.51 3.07 17.61
C PRO A 184 0.10 4.55 17.75
N SER A 185 -0.55 5.11 16.75
CA SER A 185 -0.96 6.51 16.75
C SER A 185 -2.20 6.80 17.58
N MET A 186 -3.00 5.77 17.90
CA MET A 186 -4.20 5.91 18.75
C MET A 186 -3.87 6.15 20.22
N ASP A 187 -2.62 5.85 20.65
CA ASP A 187 -2.18 6.09 22.04
C ASP A 187 -1.79 7.55 22.35
N LYS A 188 -1.77 8.43 21.34
CA LYS A 188 -1.34 9.84 21.52
C LYS A 188 -2.46 10.83 21.86
N GLU A 189 -3.73 10.40 21.93
CA GLU A 189 -4.89 11.24 22.22
C GLU A 189 -5.58 10.90 23.54
N ARG A 190 -4.85 10.30 24.49
CA ARG A 190 -5.34 10.11 25.88
C ARG A 190 -4.60 10.96 26.89
#